data_cc426cf3d2be6c1b28293b6ce6be0b8e
#
_entry.id   cc426cf3d2be6c1b28293b6ce6be0b8e
#
_cell.length_a   1.000
_cell.length_b   1.000
_cell.length_c   1.000
_cell.angle_alpha   90.00
_cell.angle_beta   90.00
_cell.angle_gamma   90.00
#
_symmetry.space_group_name_H-M   'P 1'
#
loop_
_entity.id
_entity.type
_entity.pdbx_description
1 polymer ?
#
loop_
_entity_poly.entity_id
_entity_poly.type
_entity_poly.pdbx_seq_one_letter_code
_entity_poly.pdbx_strand_id
1 'polypeptide(L)'
;MQVAASPILINYIKLAINSSTVVADPPDYVERAKELHPSIIALWHGQFLLLPGIYPREIPGRAMIARHDDAEALARVLRNFGLGLIRGAGAGARRRDRGGAEAAHGAVASLREDFSIAMTADVPPGPARRCGKGIVMIASLSGRPIVPFAVATSRYFAVNSWDRMTFNLPFSKLGIAMGDPIPVPADANPAVLEEHRQRVEAALNDTTARAYALAGADMTRATPASVERRVAPVGSS
;
A
#
# COMPACT_ATOMS: atom_id res chain seq x y z
N MET A 1 -24.96 8.71 -7.62
CA MET A 1 -23.84 9.63 -7.33
C MET A 1 -22.46 8.99 -7.42
N GLN A 2 -22.27 7.72 -7.11
CA GLN A 2 -20.96 7.04 -7.11
C GLN A 2 -20.30 6.89 -8.50
N VAL A 3 -21.07 6.81 -9.59
CA VAL A 3 -20.54 6.63 -10.96
C VAL A 3 -19.77 7.88 -11.44
N ALA A 4 -20.16 9.07 -11.01
CA ALA A 4 -19.53 10.33 -11.41
C ALA A 4 -18.21 10.62 -10.68
N ALA A 5 -17.95 9.99 -9.54
CA ALA A 5 -16.72 10.22 -8.77
C ALA A 5 -15.48 9.57 -9.40
N SER A 6 -15.64 8.45 -10.14
CA SER A 6 -14.50 7.72 -10.71
C SER A 6 -13.73 8.51 -11.79
N PRO A 7 -14.36 9.20 -12.77
CA PRO A 7 -13.64 10.02 -13.73
C PRO A 7 -12.91 11.20 -13.08
N ILE A 8 -13.49 11.81 -12.06
CA ILE A 8 -12.86 12.91 -11.33
C ILE A 8 -11.59 12.42 -10.63
N LEU A 9 -11.65 11.27 -9.95
CA LEU A 9 -10.51 10.68 -9.26
C LEU A 9 -9.42 10.24 -10.25
N ILE A 10 -9.78 9.65 -11.38
CA ILE A 10 -8.83 9.28 -12.45
C ILE A 10 -8.09 10.52 -12.97
N ASN A 11 -8.82 11.58 -13.30
CA ASN A 11 -8.23 12.81 -13.83
C ASN A 11 -7.37 13.52 -12.76
N TYR A 12 -7.81 13.49 -11.50
CA TYR A 12 -7.02 14.00 -10.38
C TYR A 12 -5.69 13.23 -10.25
N ILE A 13 -5.69 11.89 -10.23
CA ILE A 13 -4.46 11.09 -10.16
C ILE A 13 -3.54 11.41 -11.33
N LYS A 14 -4.06 11.44 -12.55
CA LYS A 14 -3.29 11.81 -13.75
C LYS A 14 -2.70 13.21 -13.64
N LEU A 15 -3.49 14.19 -13.21
CA LEU A 15 -3.04 15.55 -13.04
C LEU A 15 -1.93 15.64 -11.98
N ALA A 16 -2.13 15.02 -10.81
CA ALA A 16 -1.16 15.04 -9.73
C ALA A 16 0.19 14.44 -10.14
N ILE A 17 0.18 13.35 -10.91
CA ILE A 17 1.41 12.69 -11.36
C ILE A 17 2.04 13.48 -12.53
N ASN A 18 1.29 13.77 -13.59
CA ASN A 18 1.84 14.35 -14.82
C ASN A 18 2.32 15.80 -14.66
N SER A 19 1.80 16.53 -13.68
CA SER A 19 2.23 17.90 -13.38
C SER A 19 3.36 17.98 -12.35
N SER A 20 3.80 16.86 -11.81
CA SER A 20 4.82 16.82 -10.74
C SER A 20 6.17 16.36 -11.28
N THR A 21 7.25 16.89 -10.68
CA THR A 21 8.60 16.39 -10.93
C THR A 21 8.84 15.14 -10.10
N VAL A 22 9.12 14.02 -10.77
CA VAL A 22 9.32 12.72 -10.11
C VAL A 22 10.77 12.57 -9.65
N VAL A 23 10.97 12.13 -8.42
CA VAL A 23 12.24 11.67 -7.85
C VAL A 23 12.02 10.31 -7.23
N ALA A 24 12.75 9.31 -7.69
CA ALA A 24 12.59 7.93 -7.24
C ALA A 24 13.86 7.40 -6.57
N ASP A 25 13.68 6.52 -5.60
CA ASP A 25 14.72 5.76 -4.92
C ASP A 25 14.24 4.31 -4.69
N PRO A 26 14.84 3.35 -5.41
CA PRO A 26 15.89 3.52 -6.41
C PRO A 26 15.36 4.19 -7.69
N PRO A 27 16.23 4.86 -8.48
CA PRO A 27 15.80 5.53 -9.70
C PRO A 27 15.28 4.57 -10.79
N ASP A 28 15.74 3.33 -10.76
CA ASP A 28 15.36 2.20 -11.62
C ASP A 28 14.24 1.32 -11.01
N TYR A 29 13.37 1.90 -10.18
CA TYR A 29 12.33 1.15 -9.46
C TYR A 29 11.40 0.34 -10.39
N VAL A 30 11.19 0.77 -11.62
CA VAL A 30 10.36 0.06 -12.61
C VAL A 30 11.05 -1.23 -13.06
N GLU A 31 12.32 -1.16 -13.37
CA GLU A 31 13.15 -2.30 -13.76
C GLU A 31 13.24 -3.32 -12.62
N ARG A 32 13.51 -2.84 -11.41
CA ARG A 32 13.50 -3.68 -10.21
C ARG A 32 12.13 -4.32 -9.94
N ALA A 33 11.05 -3.59 -10.18
CA ALA A 33 9.71 -4.16 -10.05
C ALA A 33 9.46 -5.29 -11.07
N LYS A 34 10.02 -5.19 -12.29
CA LYS A 34 9.98 -6.26 -13.31
C LYS A 34 10.80 -7.48 -12.89
N GLU A 35 11.99 -7.27 -12.34
CA GLU A 35 12.85 -8.36 -11.84
C GLU A 35 12.24 -9.12 -10.66
N LEU A 36 11.50 -8.40 -9.79
CA LEU A 36 10.83 -8.96 -8.62
C LEU A 36 9.43 -9.52 -8.92
N HIS A 37 8.97 -9.43 -10.16
CA HIS A 37 7.65 -9.93 -10.56
C HIS A 37 7.61 -11.46 -10.58
N PRO A 38 6.53 -12.09 -10.08
CA PRO A 38 5.43 -11.51 -9.30
C PRO A 38 5.79 -11.32 -7.83
N SER A 39 5.35 -10.20 -7.26
CA SER A 39 5.63 -9.81 -5.89
C SER A 39 4.40 -9.20 -5.19
N ILE A 40 4.52 -8.99 -3.88
CA ILE A 40 3.49 -8.35 -3.04
C ILE A 40 3.91 -6.92 -2.77
N ILE A 41 3.30 -5.96 -3.44
CA ILE A 41 3.55 -4.53 -3.21
C ILE A 41 2.77 -4.09 -1.96
N ALA A 42 3.49 -3.76 -0.93
CA ALA A 42 2.94 -3.35 0.37
C ALA A 42 2.92 -1.83 0.51
N LEU A 43 1.80 -1.27 0.99
CA LEU A 43 1.63 0.15 1.26
C LEU A 43 0.93 0.35 2.60
N TRP A 44 1.02 1.58 3.14
CA TRP A 44 0.10 2.02 4.18
C TRP A 44 -1.23 2.52 3.58
N HIS A 45 -2.34 2.23 4.26
CA HIS A 45 -3.68 2.62 3.80
C HIS A 45 -3.82 4.13 3.59
N GLY A 46 -3.18 4.94 4.42
CA GLY A 46 -3.21 6.40 4.29
C GLY A 46 -2.47 6.96 3.06
N GLN A 47 -1.70 6.17 2.31
CA GLN A 47 -0.82 6.65 1.22
C GLN A 47 -0.98 5.88 -0.10
N PHE A 48 -2.06 5.14 -0.30
CA PHE A 48 -2.22 4.31 -1.51
C PHE A 48 -2.70 5.07 -2.76
N LEU A 49 -3.19 6.31 -2.61
CA LEU A 49 -4.03 6.99 -3.59
C LEU A 49 -3.38 7.17 -4.98
N LEU A 50 -2.08 7.46 -5.04
CA LEU A 50 -1.37 7.62 -6.31
C LEU A 50 -0.82 6.33 -6.91
N LEU A 51 -0.80 5.22 -6.14
CA LEU A 51 -0.23 3.96 -6.62
C LEU A 51 -0.79 3.51 -7.98
N PRO A 52 -2.12 3.57 -8.25
CA PRO A 52 -2.63 3.10 -9.53
C PRO A 52 -2.01 3.78 -10.75
N GLY A 53 -1.70 5.06 -10.63
CA GLY A 53 -1.11 5.83 -11.73
C GLY A 53 0.40 5.72 -11.86
N ILE A 54 1.09 5.17 -10.85
CA ILE A 54 2.54 4.98 -10.81
C ILE A 54 2.92 3.53 -11.11
N TYR A 55 1.99 2.60 -10.87
CA TYR A 55 2.23 1.18 -11.13
C TYR A 55 2.56 0.93 -12.61
N PRO A 56 3.66 0.23 -12.93
CA PRO A 56 4.07 -0.02 -14.31
C PRO A 56 3.02 -0.87 -15.05
N ARG A 57 2.51 -0.37 -16.17
CA ARG A 57 1.45 -1.03 -16.94
C ARG A 57 1.88 -2.33 -17.60
N GLU A 58 3.19 -2.50 -17.79
CA GLU A 58 3.82 -3.68 -18.38
C GLU A 58 3.85 -4.87 -17.41
N ILE A 59 3.65 -4.61 -16.12
CA ILE A 59 3.65 -5.65 -15.09
C ILE A 59 2.20 -6.06 -14.81
N PRO A 60 1.80 -7.31 -15.06
CA PRO A 60 0.47 -7.78 -14.68
C PRO A 60 0.24 -7.62 -13.17
N GLY A 61 -0.77 -6.85 -12.79
CA GLY A 61 -1.02 -6.52 -11.39
C GLY A 61 -2.49 -6.60 -11.00
N ARG A 62 -2.75 -7.00 -9.76
CA ARG A 62 -4.08 -6.98 -9.14
C ARG A 62 -4.01 -6.24 -7.80
N ALA A 63 -5.01 -5.39 -7.52
CA ALA A 63 -5.12 -4.72 -6.23
C ALA A 63 -6.15 -5.42 -5.33
N MET A 64 -5.80 -5.62 -4.08
CA MET A 64 -6.72 -6.15 -3.08
C MET A 64 -7.58 -5.01 -2.52
N ILE A 65 -8.91 -5.12 -2.66
CA ILE A 65 -9.87 -4.11 -2.20
C ILE A 65 -10.97 -4.72 -1.32
N ALA A 66 -11.52 -3.89 -0.43
CA ALA A 66 -12.65 -4.27 0.40
C ALA A 66 -13.94 -4.50 -0.43
N ARG A 67 -14.89 -5.27 0.13
CA ARG A 67 -16.22 -5.52 -0.44
C ARG A 67 -17.25 -4.51 0.08
N HIS A 68 -17.08 -3.22 -0.17
CA HIS A 68 -18.04 -2.17 0.20
C HIS A 68 -18.54 -1.43 -1.04
N ASP A 69 -19.67 -0.73 -0.94
CA ASP A 69 -20.26 0.02 -2.06
C ASP A 69 -19.30 1.08 -2.62
N ASP A 70 -18.49 1.72 -1.77
CA ASP A 70 -17.46 2.66 -2.19
C ASP A 70 -16.29 2.02 -2.93
N ALA A 71 -16.10 0.71 -2.76
CA ALA A 71 -15.07 -0.06 -3.46
C ALA A 71 -15.31 -0.16 -4.96
N GLU A 72 -16.55 0.02 -5.46
CA GLU A 72 -16.82 -0.02 -6.90
C GLU A 72 -16.27 1.21 -7.63
N ALA A 73 -16.30 2.39 -7.01
CA ALA A 73 -15.66 3.59 -7.55
C ALA A 73 -14.13 3.40 -7.66
N LEU A 74 -13.51 2.88 -6.60
CA LEU A 74 -12.08 2.55 -6.59
C LEU A 74 -11.75 1.45 -7.61
N ALA A 75 -12.59 0.42 -7.73
CA ALA A 75 -12.44 -0.65 -8.70
C ALA A 75 -12.37 -0.12 -10.15
N ARG A 76 -13.20 0.87 -10.49
CA ARG A 76 -13.16 1.54 -11.81
C ARG A 76 -11.88 2.32 -12.03
N VAL A 77 -11.40 3.01 -10.98
CA VAL A 77 -10.11 3.72 -11.02
C VAL A 77 -8.98 2.73 -11.30
N LEU A 78 -8.88 1.65 -10.55
CA LEU A 78 -7.85 0.63 -10.71
C LEU A 78 -7.85 0.02 -12.12
N ARG A 79 -9.02 -0.36 -12.63
CA ARG A 79 -9.15 -0.88 -14.00
C ARG A 79 -8.73 0.14 -15.06
N ASN A 80 -9.00 1.44 -14.87
CA ASN A 80 -8.56 2.49 -15.82
C ASN A 80 -7.03 2.57 -15.92
N PHE A 81 -6.34 2.26 -14.82
CA PHE A 81 -4.88 2.20 -14.78
C PHE A 81 -4.30 0.82 -15.11
N GLY A 82 -5.14 -0.16 -15.51
CA GLY A 82 -4.69 -1.48 -15.94
C GLY A 82 -4.53 -2.51 -14.82
N LEU A 83 -4.96 -2.19 -13.59
CA LEU A 83 -4.90 -3.11 -12.46
C LEU A 83 -6.16 -3.99 -12.40
N GLY A 84 -5.95 -5.31 -12.30
CA GLY A 84 -6.98 -6.26 -11.93
C GLY A 84 -7.38 -6.13 -10.45
N LEU A 85 -8.36 -6.94 -10.02
CA LEU A 85 -8.95 -6.82 -8.69
C LEU A 85 -9.00 -8.16 -7.97
N ILE A 86 -8.66 -8.14 -6.68
CA ILE A 86 -8.97 -9.20 -5.73
C ILE A 86 -9.95 -8.63 -4.73
N ARG A 87 -11.17 -9.19 -4.68
CA ARG A 87 -12.23 -8.74 -3.78
C ARG A 87 -12.30 -9.66 -2.57
N GLY A 88 -12.30 -9.10 -1.36
CA GLY A 88 -12.51 -9.92 -0.17
C GLY A 88 -11.96 -9.40 1.14
N ALA A 89 -11.16 -8.33 1.17
CA ALA A 89 -10.67 -7.76 2.42
C ALA A 89 -11.71 -6.79 3.03
N GLY A 90 -11.96 -6.88 4.35
CA GLY A 90 -12.63 -5.80 5.09
C GLY A 90 -14.14 -5.91 5.27
N ALA A 91 -14.70 -7.06 5.55
CA ALA A 91 -16.03 -7.12 6.17
C ALA A 91 -15.92 -6.91 7.68
N GLY A 92 -16.76 -6.01 8.23
CA GLY A 92 -16.76 -5.61 9.64
C GLY A 92 -16.77 -6.78 10.65
N ALA A 93 -16.54 -6.49 11.91
CA ALA A 93 -16.18 -7.39 13.01
C ALA A 93 -16.96 -8.74 13.13
N ARG A 94 -18.16 -8.84 12.56
CA ARG A 94 -19.00 -10.07 12.60
C ARG A 94 -18.77 -11.04 11.41
N ARG A 95 -18.00 -10.66 10.37
CA ARG A 95 -17.66 -11.47 9.19
C ARG A 95 -16.15 -11.60 8.94
N ARG A 96 -15.32 -11.24 9.92
CA ARG A 96 -13.85 -11.16 9.78
C ARG A 96 -13.20 -12.45 9.29
N ASP A 97 -13.66 -13.59 9.73
CA ASP A 97 -12.93 -14.86 9.49
C ASP A 97 -13.09 -15.41 8.07
N ARG A 98 -14.23 -15.19 7.41
CA ARG A 98 -14.48 -15.73 6.07
C ARG A 98 -13.98 -14.83 4.95
N GLY A 99 -14.16 -13.52 5.05
CA GLY A 99 -13.73 -12.59 3.99
C GLY A 99 -12.20 -12.41 3.90
N GLY A 100 -11.51 -12.50 5.03
CA GLY A 100 -10.05 -12.43 5.07
C GLY A 100 -9.36 -13.66 4.48
N ALA A 101 -9.85 -14.85 4.78
CA ALA A 101 -9.34 -16.11 4.24
C ALA A 101 -9.56 -16.19 2.71
N GLU A 102 -10.75 -15.82 2.24
CA GLU A 102 -11.08 -15.81 0.81
C GLU A 102 -10.19 -14.82 0.03
N ALA A 103 -9.95 -13.63 0.59
CA ALA A 103 -9.03 -12.65 -0.01
C ALA A 103 -7.59 -13.17 -0.05
N ALA A 104 -7.13 -13.82 1.01
CA ALA A 104 -5.80 -14.42 1.05
C ALA A 104 -5.64 -15.53 0.01
N HIS A 105 -6.63 -16.42 -0.15
CA HIS A 105 -6.64 -17.42 -1.21
C HIS A 105 -6.60 -16.80 -2.60
N GLY A 106 -7.42 -15.77 -2.85
CA GLY A 106 -7.41 -15.03 -4.11
C GLY A 106 -6.07 -14.35 -4.42
N ALA A 107 -5.39 -13.85 -3.37
CA ALA A 107 -4.06 -13.25 -3.50
C ALA A 107 -3.01 -14.30 -3.86
N VAL A 108 -2.98 -15.43 -3.14
CA VAL A 108 -2.06 -16.55 -3.43
C VAL A 108 -2.29 -17.10 -4.84
N ALA A 109 -3.56 -17.30 -5.25
CA ALA A 109 -3.91 -17.73 -6.60
C ALA A 109 -3.39 -16.74 -7.64
N SER A 110 -3.59 -15.42 -7.44
CA SER A 110 -3.11 -14.38 -8.34
C SER A 110 -1.58 -14.42 -8.51
N LEU A 111 -0.84 -14.58 -7.42
CA LEU A 111 0.62 -14.68 -7.45
C LEU A 111 1.11 -15.95 -8.18
N ARG A 112 0.35 -17.04 -8.14
CA ARG A 112 0.62 -18.28 -8.90
C ARG A 112 0.26 -18.16 -10.37
N GLU A 113 -0.69 -17.29 -10.71
CA GLU A 113 -1.09 -16.95 -12.08
C GLU A 113 -0.20 -15.85 -12.70
N ASP A 114 0.95 -15.57 -12.11
CA ASP A 114 1.91 -14.59 -12.56
C ASP A 114 1.39 -13.14 -12.52
N PHE A 115 0.60 -12.79 -11.50
CA PHE A 115 0.21 -11.41 -11.20
C PHE A 115 0.89 -10.95 -9.93
N SER A 116 1.53 -9.79 -9.94
CA SER A 116 1.88 -9.09 -8.71
C SER A 116 0.61 -8.57 -8.02
N ILE A 117 0.63 -8.49 -6.69
CA ILE A 117 -0.50 -7.94 -5.95
C ILE A 117 -0.12 -6.67 -5.22
N ALA A 118 -1.00 -5.69 -5.22
CA ALA A 118 -0.88 -4.49 -4.40
C ALA A 118 -1.90 -4.56 -3.26
N MET A 119 -1.44 -4.35 -2.03
CA MET A 119 -2.31 -4.36 -0.85
C MET A 119 -1.82 -3.41 0.25
N THR A 120 -2.75 -2.91 1.04
CA THR A 120 -2.42 -2.15 2.24
C THR A 120 -2.07 -3.11 3.38
N ALA A 121 -0.98 -2.81 4.08
CA ALA A 121 -0.49 -3.65 5.18
C ALA A 121 -1.26 -3.43 6.49
N ASP A 122 -1.89 -2.28 6.65
CA ASP A 122 -2.82 -1.95 7.72
C ASP A 122 -4.26 -1.88 7.19
N VAL A 123 -5.24 -2.10 8.06
CA VAL A 123 -6.65 -2.18 7.68
C VAL A 123 -7.55 -1.43 8.67
N PRO A 124 -8.67 -0.84 8.18
CA PRO A 124 -9.66 -0.22 9.06
C PRO A 124 -10.21 -1.19 10.11
N PRO A 125 -10.51 -0.75 11.33
CA PRO A 125 -10.43 0.62 11.84
C PRO A 125 -9.08 0.99 12.46
N GLY A 126 -8.01 0.33 12.10
CA GLY A 126 -6.68 0.55 12.65
C GLY A 126 -6.27 -0.47 13.72
N PRO A 127 -5.14 -0.23 14.42
CA PRO A 127 -4.34 0.99 14.41
C PRO A 127 -3.56 1.20 13.10
N ALA A 128 -3.45 2.46 12.69
CA ALA A 128 -2.70 2.84 11.50
C ALA A 128 -1.21 2.51 11.61
N ARG A 129 -0.61 2.22 10.46
CA ARG A 129 0.81 1.84 10.34
C ARG A 129 1.19 0.68 11.28
N ARG A 130 0.28 -0.25 11.44
CA ARG A 130 0.53 -1.54 12.06
C ARG A 130 0.25 -2.64 11.06
N CYS A 131 1.30 -3.33 10.66
CA CYS A 131 1.21 -4.40 9.69
C CYS A 131 0.36 -5.56 10.22
N GLY A 132 -0.62 -5.98 9.43
CA GLY A 132 -1.44 -7.16 9.71
C GLY A 132 -0.71 -8.45 9.36
N LYS A 133 -1.10 -9.57 10.00
CA LYS A 133 -0.52 -10.89 9.71
C LYS A 133 -0.83 -11.41 8.30
N GLY A 134 -1.90 -10.93 7.68
CA GLY A 134 -2.36 -11.41 6.37
C GLY A 134 -1.29 -11.32 5.27
N ILE A 135 -0.55 -10.22 5.22
CA ILE A 135 0.46 -10.02 4.18
C ILE A 135 1.62 -11.02 4.28
N VAL A 136 2.12 -11.30 5.48
CA VAL A 136 3.20 -12.29 5.70
C VAL A 136 2.71 -13.71 5.49
N MET A 137 1.44 -14.01 5.80
CA MET A 137 0.83 -15.30 5.49
C MET A 137 0.72 -15.52 3.97
N ILE A 138 0.30 -14.50 3.21
CA ILE A 138 0.23 -14.58 1.75
C ILE A 138 1.63 -14.78 1.16
N ALA A 139 2.65 -14.09 1.67
CA ALA A 139 4.04 -14.24 1.23
C ALA A 139 4.56 -15.65 1.52
N SER A 140 4.35 -16.18 2.73
CA SER A 140 4.74 -17.55 3.11
C SER A 140 4.06 -18.60 2.23
N LEU A 141 2.75 -18.49 2.00
CA LEU A 141 1.97 -19.44 1.20
C LEU A 141 2.25 -19.39 -0.30
N SER A 142 2.65 -18.23 -0.82
CA SER A 142 2.94 -18.03 -2.24
C SER A 142 4.41 -18.19 -2.59
N GLY A 143 5.32 -18.08 -1.61
CA GLY A 143 6.76 -18.02 -1.81
C GLY A 143 7.23 -16.73 -2.50
N ARG A 144 6.37 -15.69 -2.60
CA ARG A 144 6.70 -14.43 -3.26
C ARG A 144 7.08 -13.35 -2.27
N PRO A 145 8.07 -12.49 -2.57
CA PRO A 145 8.55 -11.48 -1.64
C PRO A 145 7.55 -10.35 -1.45
N ILE A 146 7.61 -9.73 -0.28
CA ILE A 146 6.92 -8.47 0.02
C ILE A 146 7.87 -7.33 -0.34
N VAL A 147 7.39 -6.37 -1.12
CA VAL A 147 8.14 -5.17 -1.52
C VAL A 147 7.46 -3.95 -0.90
N PRO A 148 8.09 -3.30 0.09
CA PRO A 148 7.61 -2.05 0.64
C PRO A 148 7.64 -0.95 -0.43
N PHE A 149 6.54 -0.19 -0.54
CA PHE A 149 6.41 0.88 -1.52
C PHE A 149 5.70 2.09 -0.93
N ALA A 150 6.19 3.28 -1.23
CA ALA A 150 5.59 4.51 -0.75
C ALA A 150 5.68 5.64 -1.77
N VAL A 151 4.70 6.52 -1.73
CA VAL A 151 4.61 7.71 -2.58
C VAL A 151 4.23 8.90 -1.73
N ALA A 152 4.90 10.02 -1.93
CA ALA A 152 4.58 11.28 -1.28
C ALA A 152 4.75 12.45 -2.26
N THR A 153 4.07 13.57 -1.98
CA THR A 153 4.26 14.81 -2.72
C THR A 153 4.68 15.95 -1.79
N SER A 154 5.46 16.90 -2.31
CA SER A 154 5.91 18.08 -1.53
C SER A 154 4.74 18.90 -1.00
N ARG A 155 3.59 18.85 -1.66
CA ARG A 155 2.34 19.52 -1.29
C ARG A 155 1.22 18.49 -1.17
N TYR A 156 0.63 18.39 0.00
CA TYR A 156 -0.49 17.50 0.26
C TYR A 156 -1.35 18.03 1.41
N PHE A 157 -2.56 17.51 1.55
CA PHE A 157 -3.32 17.62 2.79
C PHE A 157 -3.68 16.23 3.32
N ALA A 158 -3.72 16.08 4.63
CA ALA A 158 -4.09 14.85 5.30
C ALA A 158 -5.49 15.00 5.91
N VAL A 159 -6.35 14.02 5.68
CA VAL A 159 -7.68 13.96 6.27
C VAL A 159 -7.57 13.57 7.74
N ASN A 160 -8.46 14.08 8.57
CA ASN A 160 -8.53 13.67 9.96
C ASN A 160 -9.28 12.34 10.12
N SER A 161 -8.64 11.27 9.59
CA SER A 161 -9.08 9.87 9.63
C SER A 161 -8.13 9.04 10.49
N TRP A 162 -8.50 7.79 10.77
CA TRP A 162 -7.68 6.85 11.55
C TRP A 162 -6.29 6.63 10.95
N ASP A 163 -6.19 6.68 9.60
CA ASP A 163 -4.99 6.43 8.80
C ASP A 163 -4.29 7.70 8.31
N ARG A 164 -4.88 8.89 8.58
CA ARG A 164 -4.40 10.18 8.06
C ARG A 164 -4.23 10.16 6.55
N MET A 165 -5.25 9.65 5.84
CA MET A 165 -5.22 9.55 4.38
C MET A 165 -4.79 10.86 3.72
N THR A 166 -3.84 10.76 2.80
CA THR A 166 -3.24 11.92 2.13
C THR A 166 -3.81 12.11 0.73
N PHE A 167 -4.14 13.37 0.42
CA PHE A 167 -4.45 13.83 -0.92
C PHE A 167 -3.28 14.65 -1.45
N ASN A 168 -2.62 14.10 -2.44
CA ASN A 168 -1.42 14.62 -3.06
C ASN A 168 -1.78 15.75 -4.03
N LEU A 169 -1.20 16.93 -3.89
CA LEU A 169 -1.54 18.07 -4.74
C LEU A 169 -0.74 18.06 -6.05
N PRO A 170 -1.35 18.49 -7.17
CA PRO A 170 -0.64 18.66 -8.43
C PRO A 170 0.42 19.76 -8.35
N PHE A 171 1.29 19.82 -9.35
CA PHE A 171 2.42 20.78 -9.44
C PHE A 171 3.35 20.68 -8.23
N SER A 172 3.70 19.47 -7.87
CA SER A 172 4.53 19.13 -6.71
C SER A 172 5.84 18.47 -7.15
N LYS A 173 6.74 18.27 -6.20
CA LYS A 173 7.79 17.25 -6.30
C LYS A 173 7.20 15.94 -5.76
N LEU A 174 7.30 14.88 -6.53
CA LEU A 174 6.73 13.56 -6.22
C LEU A 174 7.87 12.60 -5.91
N GLY A 175 7.94 12.17 -4.65
CA GLY A 175 8.90 11.19 -4.17
C GLY A 175 8.30 9.78 -4.25
N ILE A 176 9.00 8.88 -4.93
CA ILE A 176 8.69 7.45 -4.99
C ILE A 176 9.81 6.70 -4.27
N ALA A 177 9.46 5.88 -3.30
CA ALA A 177 10.42 5.01 -2.64
C ALA A 177 9.99 3.55 -2.72
N MET A 178 10.94 2.69 -3.08
CA MET A 178 10.79 1.24 -3.08
C MET A 178 11.81 0.66 -2.10
N GLY A 179 11.36 -0.16 -1.16
CA GLY A 179 12.21 -0.87 -0.22
C GLY A 179 12.75 -2.17 -0.80
N ASP A 180 13.70 -2.78 -0.09
CA ASP A 180 14.23 -4.09 -0.45
C ASP A 180 13.17 -5.19 -0.31
N PRO A 181 13.22 -6.24 -1.14
CA PRO A 181 12.28 -7.34 -1.06
C PRO A 181 12.47 -8.13 0.24
N ILE A 182 11.36 -8.47 0.88
CA ILE A 182 11.33 -9.24 2.13
C ILE A 182 10.76 -10.62 1.82
N PRO A 183 11.59 -11.65 1.67
CA PRO A 183 11.13 -13.03 1.55
C PRO A 183 10.60 -13.53 2.91
N VAL A 184 9.57 -14.39 2.86
CA VAL A 184 9.03 -15.06 4.05
C VAL A 184 9.12 -16.58 3.81
N PRO A 185 9.69 -17.37 4.73
CA PRO A 185 9.78 -18.81 4.57
C PRO A 185 8.43 -19.48 4.36
N ALA A 186 8.36 -20.51 3.51
CA ALA A 186 7.10 -21.21 3.19
C ALA A 186 6.52 -21.99 4.39
N ASP A 187 7.39 -22.45 5.27
CA ASP A 187 7.08 -23.24 6.48
C ASP A 187 7.16 -22.40 7.75
N ALA A 188 6.99 -21.07 7.65
CA ALA A 188 7.13 -20.15 8.76
C ALA A 188 6.12 -20.47 9.88
N ASN A 189 6.63 -20.78 11.07
CA ASN A 189 5.83 -20.93 12.26
C ASN A 189 5.30 -19.56 12.76
N PRO A 190 4.35 -19.52 13.72
CA PRO A 190 3.77 -18.26 14.20
C PRO A 190 4.78 -17.22 14.73
N ALA A 191 5.91 -17.64 15.29
CA ALA A 191 6.96 -16.74 15.80
C ALA A 191 7.72 -16.10 14.62
N VAL A 192 8.11 -16.90 13.63
CA VAL A 192 8.76 -16.42 12.39
C VAL A 192 7.84 -15.48 11.62
N LEU A 193 6.55 -15.79 11.50
CA LEU A 193 5.58 -14.89 10.87
C LEU A 193 5.47 -13.55 11.61
N GLU A 194 5.51 -13.56 12.94
CA GLU A 194 5.47 -12.32 13.73
C GLU A 194 6.75 -11.49 13.55
N GLU A 195 7.92 -12.11 13.51
CA GLU A 195 9.18 -11.44 13.21
C GLU A 195 9.14 -10.76 11.83
N HIS A 196 8.71 -11.49 10.79
CA HIS A 196 8.58 -10.93 9.44
C HIS A 196 7.51 -9.83 9.37
N ARG A 197 6.41 -9.95 10.11
CA ARG A 197 5.40 -8.89 10.23
C ARG A 197 6.03 -7.59 10.76
N GLN A 198 6.85 -7.68 11.82
CA GLN A 198 7.54 -6.52 12.39
C GLN A 198 8.58 -5.96 11.41
N ARG A 199 9.29 -6.82 10.70
CA ARG A 199 10.25 -6.41 9.65
C ARG A 199 9.55 -5.65 8.52
N VAL A 200 8.39 -6.12 8.04
CA VAL A 200 7.58 -5.43 7.03
C VAL A 200 7.09 -4.08 7.55
N GLU A 201 6.63 -4.02 8.82
CA GLU A 201 6.20 -2.78 9.46
C GLU A 201 7.33 -1.73 9.52
N ALA A 202 8.52 -2.13 9.94
CA ALA A 202 9.68 -1.27 10.00
C ALA A 202 10.10 -0.77 8.61
N ALA A 203 10.19 -1.69 7.64
CA ALA A 203 10.57 -1.37 6.27
C ALA A 203 9.57 -0.42 5.58
N LEU A 204 8.27 -0.60 5.81
CA LEU A 204 7.24 0.30 5.29
C LEU A 204 7.33 1.70 5.91
N ASN A 205 7.62 1.80 7.20
CA ASN A 205 7.81 3.10 7.87
C ASN A 205 9.04 3.82 7.31
N ASP A 206 10.16 3.11 7.14
CA ASP A 206 11.38 3.65 6.52
C ASP A 206 11.13 4.10 5.08
N THR A 207 10.55 3.23 4.26
CA THR A 207 10.22 3.54 2.85
C THR A 207 9.29 4.75 2.75
N THR A 208 8.34 4.88 3.67
CA THR A 208 7.45 6.06 3.73
C THR A 208 8.23 7.32 4.08
N ALA A 209 9.10 7.29 5.08
CA ALA A 209 9.94 8.42 5.45
C ALA A 209 10.85 8.85 4.28
N ARG A 210 11.43 7.91 3.56
CA ARG A 210 12.24 8.16 2.36
C ARG A 210 11.42 8.84 1.26
N ALA A 211 10.19 8.39 0.98
CA ALA A 211 9.33 9.01 -0.03
C ALA A 211 9.04 10.49 0.32
N TYR A 212 8.75 10.79 1.59
CA TYR A 212 8.56 12.18 2.05
C TYR A 212 9.85 13.00 1.96
N ALA A 213 11.00 12.45 2.32
CA ALA A 213 12.31 13.12 2.18
C ALA A 213 12.63 13.44 0.72
N LEU A 214 12.41 12.49 -0.20
CA LEU A 214 12.57 12.69 -1.66
C LEU A 214 11.67 13.80 -2.18
N ALA A 215 10.43 13.87 -1.69
CA ALA A 215 9.50 14.94 -2.03
C ALA A 215 9.89 16.29 -1.42
N GLY A 216 10.76 16.33 -0.40
CA GLY A 216 11.03 17.52 0.40
C GLY A 216 9.82 17.94 1.24
N ALA A 217 9.07 16.99 1.76
CA ALA A 217 7.84 17.21 2.50
C ALA A 217 7.95 16.83 3.97
N ASP A 218 7.30 17.60 4.83
CA ASP A 218 7.12 17.22 6.23
C ASP A 218 6.06 16.12 6.36
N MET A 219 6.43 14.98 6.93
CA MET A 219 5.55 13.84 7.12
C MET A 219 4.65 13.97 8.36
N THR A 220 4.89 14.91 9.26
CA THR A 220 4.22 15.02 10.57
C THR A 220 2.69 15.04 10.43
N ARG A 221 2.16 15.83 9.52
CA ARG A 221 0.71 15.92 9.28
C ARG A 221 0.08 14.64 8.73
N ALA A 222 0.86 13.81 8.06
CA ALA A 222 0.45 12.52 7.52
C ALA A 222 0.71 11.36 8.51
N THR A 223 1.29 11.64 9.68
CA THR A 223 1.55 10.64 10.70
C THR A 223 0.36 10.52 11.65
N PRO A 224 -0.26 9.34 11.77
CA PRO A 224 -1.34 9.14 12.72
C PRO A 224 -0.86 9.25 14.17
N ALA A 225 -1.65 9.85 15.05
CA ALA A 225 -1.32 10.01 16.47
C ALA A 225 -1.03 8.67 17.21
N SER A 226 -1.58 7.57 16.71
CA SER A 226 -1.27 6.22 17.22
C SER A 226 0.18 5.79 16.96
N VAL A 227 0.83 6.35 15.94
CA VAL A 227 2.24 6.11 15.61
C VAL A 227 3.12 6.97 16.49
N GLU A 228 2.78 8.25 16.65
CA GLU A 228 3.53 9.19 17.51
C GLU A 228 3.66 8.68 18.94
N ARG A 229 2.57 8.15 19.52
CA ARG A 229 2.56 7.57 20.86
C ARG A 229 3.43 6.32 21.02
N ARG A 230 3.72 5.59 19.92
CA ARG A 230 4.58 4.38 19.96
C ARG A 230 6.06 4.72 19.85
N VAL A 231 6.39 5.85 19.25
CA VAL A 231 7.77 6.31 19.03
C VAL A 231 8.25 7.22 20.16
N ALA A 232 7.33 7.85 20.90
CA ALA A 232 7.69 8.64 22.07
C ALA A 232 8.41 7.76 23.12
N PRO A 233 9.59 8.14 23.62
CA PRO A 233 10.25 7.40 24.69
C PRO A 233 9.31 7.34 25.90
N VAL A 234 9.18 6.15 26.49
CA VAL A 234 8.48 5.98 27.78
C VAL A 234 9.18 6.91 28.75
N GLY A 235 8.52 8.01 29.13
CA GLY A 235 9.08 9.04 29.96
C GLY A 235 9.59 8.44 31.25
N SER A 236 10.83 8.73 31.57
CA SER A 236 11.39 8.60 32.91
C SER A 236 10.54 9.41 33.89
N SER A 237 9.71 8.72 34.64
CA SER A 237 9.06 9.26 35.84
C SER A 237 10.07 9.26 36.99
#